data_5e5763ede5c93d51e49f791191a9f9e5
#
_entry.id   5e5763ede5c93d51e49f791191a9f9e5
#
_cell.length_a   1.000
_cell.length_b   1.000
_cell.length_c   1.000
_cell.angle_alpha   90.00
_cell.angle_beta   90.00
_cell.angle_gamma   90.00
#
_symmetry.space_group_name_H-M   'P 1'
#
loop_
_entity.id
_entity.type
_entity.pdbx_description
1 polymer ?
#
loop_
_entity_poly.entity_id
_entity_poly.type
_entity_poly.pdbx_seq_one_letter_code
_entity_poly.pdbx_strand_id
1 'polypeptide(L)'
;CKEEVIACGYTFEDRGKRCDEILDILKLLWTEPVAEYHGEFHDLAPCRMEPKPFQKPHIPIIVGGHSDAGFRRAAKYGNGWYGFQLDVAGTAGVIKSLDAALADQGRSRDGFELVITPTFNVTEDMIKAYEDLGVDRLIIHLGSQKAERVDRRLGEMEKLVRVLA
;
A
#
# COMPACT_ATOMS: atom_id res chain seq x y z
N CYS A 1 -6.83 -14.43 2.68
CA CYS A 1 -7.26 -15.36 3.73
C CYS A 1 -6.43 -16.66 3.65
N LYS A 2 -6.43 -17.47 4.71
CA LYS A 2 -5.56 -18.67 4.78
C LYS A 2 -5.95 -19.71 3.73
N GLU A 3 -7.23 -19.88 3.53
CA GLU A 3 -7.81 -20.82 2.59
C GLU A 3 -7.43 -20.52 1.13
N GLU A 4 -7.39 -19.24 0.78
CA GLU A 4 -6.99 -18.77 -0.57
C GLU A 4 -5.51 -19.06 -0.83
N VAL A 5 -4.65 -18.78 0.16
CA VAL A 5 -3.20 -19.07 0.04
C VAL A 5 -2.97 -20.57 -0.17
N ILE A 6 -3.67 -21.42 0.61
CA ILE A 6 -3.59 -22.86 0.48
C ILE A 6 -4.15 -23.33 -0.87
N ALA A 7 -5.28 -22.77 -1.33
CA ALA A 7 -5.87 -23.10 -2.62
C ALA A 7 -4.94 -22.76 -3.81
N CYS A 8 -4.08 -21.74 -3.65
CA CYS A 8 -3.03 -21.42 -4.61
C CYS A 8 -1.78 -22.32 -4.51
N GLY A 9 -1.79 -23.35 -3.64
CA GLY A 9 -0.69 -24.27 -3.49
C GLY A 9 0.47 -23.78 -2.61
N TYR A 10 0.24 -22.74 -1.80
CA TYR A 10 1.27 -22.17 -0.93
C TYR A 10 1.01 -22.47 0.54
N THR A 11 2.08 -22.48 1.34
CA THR A 11 2.01 -22.51 2.79
C THR A 11 1.70 -21.13 3.33
N PHE A 12 0.69 -21.02 4.19
CA PHE A 12 0.24 -19.73 4.72
C PHE A 12 1.31 -19.05 5.59
N GLU A 13 2.06 -19.83 6.32
CA GLU A 13 3.10 -19.38 7.25
C GLU A 13 4.26 -18.70 6.53
N ASP A 14 4.59 -19.13 5.30
CA ASP A 14 5.71 -18.60 4.50
C ASP A 14 5.35 -17.38 3.67
N ARG A 15 4.07 -17.01 3.61
CA ARG A 15 3.56 -15.95 2.72
C ARG A 15 4.33 -14.63 2.83
N GLY A 16 4.80 -14.30 4.07
CA GLY A 16 5.57 -13.08 4.30
C GLY A 16 6.93 -13.12 3.64
N LYS A 17 7.69 -14.18 3.85
CA LYS A 17 9.01 -14.38 3.25
C LYS A 17 8.92 -14.47 1.71
N ARG A 18 7.94 -15.23 1.20
CA ARG A 18 7.68 -15.30 -0.25
C ARG A 18 7.36 -13.94 -0.85
N CYS A 19 6.57 -13.12 -0.15
CA CYS A 19 6.27 -11.76 -0.58
C CYS A 19 7.52 -10.89 -0.63
N ASP A 20 8.42 -11.03 0.34
CA ASP A 20 9.67 -10.29 0.39
C ASP A 20 10.59 -10.64 -0.80
N GLU A 21 10.75 -11.94 -1.12
CA GLU A 21 11.49 -12.38 -2.30
C GLU A 21 10.86 -11.90 -3.62
N ILE A 22 9.52 -11.94 -3.72
CA ILE A 22 8.82 -11.41 -4.90
C ILE A 22 9.08 -9.92 -5.08
N LEU A 23 9.12 -9.14 -4.00
CA LEU A 23 9.43 -7.71 -4.07
C LEU A 23 10.88 -7.47 -4.51
N ASP A 24 11.83 -8.28 -4.04
CA ASP A 24 13.22 -8.24 -4.51
C ASP A 24 13.31 -8.57 -6.01
N ILE A 25 12.64 -9.64 -6.45
CA ILE A 25 12.58 -10.05 -7.87
C ILE A 25 11.96 -8.96 -8.74
N LEU A 26 10.84 -8.35 -8.31
CA LEU A 26 10.20 -7.27 -9.05
C LEU A 26 11.13 -6.06 -9.23
N LYS A 27 11.86 -5.68 -8.19
CA LYS A 27 12.84 -4.59 -8.29
C LYS A 27 13.93 -4.93 -9.30
N LEU A 28 14.51 -6.14 -9.24
CA LEU A 28 15.50 -6.60 -10.22
C LEU A 28 14.96 -6.57 -11.65
N LEU A 29 13.77 -7.12 -11.88
CA LEU A 29 13.13 -7.13 -13.20
C LEU A 29 12.90 -5.70 -13.74
N TRP A 30 12.58 -4.76 -12.88
CA TRP A 30 12.28 -3.38 -13.27
C TRP A 30 13.53 -2.51 -13.49
N THR A 31 14.65 -2.83 -12.82
CA THR A 31 15.83 -1.97 -12.83
C THR A 31 17.00 -2.56 -13.59
N GLU A 32 17.25 -3.86 -13.49
CA GLU A 32 18.44 -4.48 -14.03
C GLU A 32 18.28 -4.88 -15.51
N PRO A 33 19.32 -4.73 -16.34
CA PRO A 33 19.31 -5.21 -17.74
C PRO A 33 19.06 -6.71 -17.85
N VAL A 34 19.60 -7.48 -16.92
CA VAL A 34 19.38 -8.92 -16.74
C VAL A 34 19.08 -9.16 -15.27
N ALA A 35 17.93 -9.70 -14.96
CA ALA A 35 17.52 -10.09 -13.63
C ALA A 35 17.83 -11.56 -13.37
N GLU A 36 18.42 -11.85 -12.23
CA GLU A 36 18.69 -13.18 -11.71
C GLU A 36 18.45 -13.17 -10.20
N TYR A 37 17.86 -14.22 -9.64
CA TYR A 37 17.58 -14.31 -8.22
C TYR A 37 17.59 -15.74 -7.71
N HIS A 38 18.24 -15.99 -6.59
CA HIS A 38 18.30 -17.29 -5.93
C HIS A 38 17.89 -17.11 -4.46
N GLY A 39 16.66 -17.47 -4.13
CA GLY A 39 16.07 -17.35 -2.80
C GLY A 39 15.73 -18.69 -2.15
N GLU A 40 15.07 -18.61 -1.01
CA GLU A 40 14.54 -19.79 -0.30
C GLU A 40 13.34 -20.40 -1.03
N PHE A 41 12.51 -19.54 -1.66
CA PHE A 41 11.21 -19.91 -2.25
C PHE A 41 11.14 -19.71 -3.75
N HIS A 42 11.98 -18.85 -4.30
CA HIS A 42 11.97 -18.52 -5.72
C HIS A 42 13.38 -18.61 -6.30
N ASP A 43 13.44 -19.19 -7.47
CA ASP A 43 14.66 -19.28 -8.28
C ASP A 43 14.34 -18.68 -9.65
N LEU A 44 15.02 -17.60 -10.03
CA LEU A 44 14.85 -16.91 -11.30
C LEU A 44 16.15 -17.00 -12.08
N ALA A 45 16.17 -17.85 -13.10
CA ALA A 45 17.28 -17.90 -14.04
C ALA A 45 17.46 -16.55 -14.75
N PRO A 46 18.69 -16.23 -15.24
CA PRO A 46 18.95 -14.97 -15.92
C PRO A 46 17.93 -14.70 -17.03
N CYS A 47 17.21 -13.61 -16.88
CA CYS A 47 16.17 -13.21 -17.82
C CYS A 47 16.10 -11.68 -18.00
N ARG A 48 15.35 -11.24 -19.01
CA ARG A 48 15.13 -9.81 -19.28
C ARG A 48 13.63 -9.52 -19.29
N MET A 49 13.27 -8.40 -18.71
CA MET A 49 11.94 -7.82 -18.82
C MET A 49 12.01 -6.53 -19.64
N GLU A 50 11.32 -6.49 -20.76
CA GLU A 50 11.23 -5.31 -21.63
C GLU A 50 9.77 -5.08 -22.08
N PRO A 51 9.29 -3.84 -22.16
CA PRO A 51 10.01 -2.61 -21.81
C PRO A 51 10.16 -2.43 -20.30
N LYS A 52 11.20 -1.70 -19.87
CA LYS A 52 11.35 -1.27 -18.48
C LYS A 52 10.28 -0.25 -18.11
N PRO A 53 9.88 -0.17 -16.79
CA PRO A 53 8.97 0.87 -16.34
C PRO A 53 9.45 2.28 -16.71
N PHE A 54 8.49 3.15 -17.04
CA PHE A 54 8.76 4.56 -17.29
C PHE A 54 9.21 5.28 -16.02
N GLN A 55 8.59 4.97 -14.88
CA GLN A 55 8.94 5.55 -13.58
C GLN A 55 10.35 5.11 -13.15
N LYS A 56 11.08 6.02 -12.51
CA LYS A 56 12.42 5.75 -12.02
C LYS A 56 12.48 5.92 -10.49
N PRO A 57 13.23 5.08 -9.79
CA PRO A 57 14.01 3.92 -10.28
C PRO A 57 13.13 2.76 -10.74
N HIS A 58 11.91 2.64 -10.28
CA HIS A 58 10.91 1.61 -10.60
C HIS A 58 9.48 2.10 -10.32
N ILE A 59 8.48 1.29 -10.62
CA ILE A 59 7.07 1.56 -10.29
C ILE A 59 6.95 1.72 -8.76
N PRO A 60 6.27 2.78 -8.25
CA PRO A 60 6.06 2.93 -6.81
C PRO A 60 5.32 1.73 -6.20
N ILE A 61 5.82 1.25 -5.07
CA ILE A 61 5.27 0.11 -4.34
C ILE A 61 4.53 0.64 -3.12
N ILE A 62 3.22 0.42 -3.05
CA ILE A 62 2.40 0.71 -1.88
C ILE A 62 2.10 -0.60 -1.15
N VAL A 63 2.59 -0.74 0.06
CA VAL A 63 2.46 -1.97 0.85
C VAL A 63 1.27 -1.87 1.79
N GLY A 64 0.39 -2.86 1.79
CA GLY A 64 -0.71 -2.98 2.74
C GLY A 64 -0.39 -3.86 3.95
N GLY A 65 -1.26 -3.79 4.96
CA GLY A 65 -1.22 -4.64 6.15
C GLY A 65 -0.98 -3.88 7.44
N HIS A 66 -1.75 -4.25 8.48
CA HIS A 66 -1.80 -3.57 9.80
C HIS A 66 -0.98 -4.29 10.87
N SER A 67 -0.10 -5.20 10.49
CA SER A 67 0.80 -5.90 11.40
C SER A 67 2.20 -5.29 11.37
N ASP A 68 2.99 -5.52 12.42
CA ASP A 68 4.40 -5.11 12.47
C ASP A 68 5.20 -5.65 11.27
N ALA A 69 4.88 -6.86 10.79
CA ALA A 69 5.50 -7.41 9.59
C ALA A 69 5.12 -6.61 8.33
N GLY A 70 3.88 -6.11 8.25
CA GLY A 70 3.42 -5.21 7.18
C GLY A 70 4.16 -3.87 7.23
N PHE A 71 4.29 -3.26 8.40
CA PHE A 71 5.02 -2.00 8.57
C PHE A 71 6.51 -2.14 8.24
N ARG A 72 7.17 -3.20 8.72
CA ARG A 72 8.57 -3.49 8.35
C ARG A 72 8.75 -3.69 6.85
N ARG A 73 7.81 -4.38 6.18
CA ARG A 73 7.84 -4.54 4.72
C ARG A 73 7.64 -3.23 3.99
N ALA A 74 6.69 -2.39 4.43
CA ALA A 74 6.48 -1.07 3.88
C ALA A 74 7.74 -0.20 4.04
N ALA A 75 8.36 -0.22 5.21
CA ALA A 75 9.59 0.50 5.49
C ALA A 75 10.77 0.02 4.65
N LYS A 76 10.90 -1.29 4.40
CA LYS A 76 12.01 -1.87 3.63
C LYS A 76 11.84 -1.67 2.12
N TYR A 77 10.65 -1.94 1.60
CA TYR A 77 10.43 -2.07 0.15
C TYR A 77 9.57 -0.96 -0.44
N GLY A 78 8.69 -0.35 0.39
CA GLY A 78 7.62 0.53 -0.08
C GLY A 78 8.06 1.96 -0.37
N ASN A 79 7.32 2.56 -1.29
CA ASN A 79 7.27 4.01 -1.51
C ASN A 79 6.05 4.61 -0.80
N GLY A 80 5.24 3.75 -0.16
CA GLY A 80 4.10 4.14 0.63
C GLY A 80 3.46 2.96 1.36
N TRP A 81 2.45 3.28 2.16
CA TRP A 81 1.67 2.30 2.91
C TRP A 81 0.17 2.53 2.73
N TYR A 82 -0.60 1.45 2.65
CA TYR A 82 -2.05 1.47 2.51
C TYR A 82 -2.74 0.90 3.75
N GLY A 83 -3.62 1.71 4.35
CA GLY A 83 -4.48 1.34 5.46
C GLY A 83 -5.95 1.21 5.06
N PHE A 84 -6.56 0.08 5.43
CA PHE A 84 -7.95 -0.23 5.12
C PHE A 84 -8.84 -0.07 6.36
N GLN A 85 -9.98 0.64 6.19
CA GLN A 85 -10.99 0.87 7.23
C GLN A 85 -10.42 1.46 8.53
N LEU A 86 -9.63 2.50 8.43
CA LEU A 86 -9.11 3.25 9.56
C LEU A 86 -9.91 4.54 9.76
N ASP A 87 -10.29 4.83 11.00
CA ASP A 87 -10.71 6.15 11.41
C ASP A 87 -9.49 7.05 11.71
N VAL A 88 -9.72 8.30 12.04
CA VAL A 88 -8.65 9.28 12.32
C VAL A 88 -7.77 8.82 13.49
N ALA A 89 -8.37 8.31 14.57
CA ALA A 89 -7.64 7.85 15.73
C ALA A 89 -6.80 6.60 15.46
N GLY A 90 -7.38 5.62 14.74
CA GLY A 90 -6.68 4.42 14.28
C GLY A 90 -5.52 4.75 13.34
N THR A 91 -5.72 5.72 12.44
CA THR A 91 -4.67 6.21 11.54
C THR A 91 -3.51 6.82 12.33
N ALA A 92 -3.78 7.67 13.33
CA ALA A 92 -2.74 8.23 14.18
C ALA A 92 -1.95 7.14 14.95
N GLY A 93 -2.63 6.07 15.38
CA GLY A 93 -1.98 4.92 16.03
C GLY A 93 -1.05 4.17 15.09
N VAL A 94 -1.51 3.90 13.87
CA VAL A 94 -0.71 3.21 12.83
C VAL A 94 0.50 4.01 12.40
N ILE A 95 0.36 5.33 12.24
CA ILE A 95 1.46 6.22 11.86
C ILE A 95 2.65 6.08 12.80
N LYS A 96 2.41 5.99 14.12
CA LYS A 96 3.49 5.80 15.11
C LYS A 96 4.27 4.50 14.88
N SER A 97 3.57 3.40 14.58
CA SER A 97 4.20 2.11 14.31
C SER A 97 4.97 2.12 12.99
N LEU A 98 4.42 2.80 11.98
CA LEU A 98 5.06 2.97 10.68
C LEU A 98 6.32 3.84 10.78
N ASP A 99 6.24 4.96 11.52
CA ASP A 99 7.39 5.85 11.75
C ASP A 99 8.52 5.12 12.46
N ALA A 100 8.21 4.29 13.47
CA ALA A 100 9.19 3.45 14.13
C ALA A 100 9.85 2.46 13.15
N ALA A 101 9.04 1.77 12.32
CA ALA A 101 9.56 0.84 11.32
C ALA A 101 10.42 1.52 10.24
N LEU A 102 10.07 2.74 9.83
CA LEU A 102 10.86 3.55 8.90
C LEU A 102 12.19 3.96 9.55
N ALA A 103 12.16 4.43 10.79
CA ALA A 103 13.37 4.81 11.54
C ALA A 103 14.34 3.64 11.70
N ASP A 104 13.85 2.42 11.95
CA ASP A 104 14.66 1.19 11.99
C ASP A 104 15.39 0.90 10.66
N GLN A 105 14.87 1.41 9.54
CA GLN A 105 15.49 1.33 8.21
C GLN A 105 16.28 2.59 7.84
N GLY A 106 16.47 3.53 8.77
CA GLY A 106 17.14 4.81 8.52
C GLY A 106 16.35 5.71 7.57
N ARG A 107 15.01 5.56 7.51
CA ARG A 107 14.09 6.31 6.64
C ARG A 107 13.15 7.19 7.46
N SER A 108 12.58 8.20 6.80
CA SER A 108 11.46 8.99 7.30
C SER A 108 10.25 8.86 6.38
N ARG A 109 9.18 9.58 6.68
CA ARG A 109 8.04 9.71 5.76
C ARG A 109 8.27 10.66 4.58
N ASP A 110 9.43 11.28 4.45
CA ASP A 110 9.72 12.17 3.33
C ASP A 110 9.66 11.42 2.00
N GLY A 111 8.71 11.79 1.15
CA GLY A 111 8.45 11.10 -0.11
C GLY A 111 7.83 9.69 0.04
N PHE A 112 7.27 9.38 1.23
CA PHE A 112 6.58 8.12 1.51
C PHE A 112 5.07 8.36 1.57
N GLU A 113 4.31 7.78 0.65
CA GLU A 113 2.87 8.03 0.48
C GLU A 113 2.04 7.28 1.52
N LEU A 114 1.17 8.00 2.24
CA LEU A 114 0.15 7.43 3.11
C LEU A 114 -1.21 7.40 2.40
N VAL A 115 -1.70 6.19 2.13
CA VAL A 115 -2.98 5.96 1.47
C VAL A 115 -3.94 5.30 2.45
N ILE A 116 -5.10 5.91 2.70
CA ILE A 116 -6.08 5.41 3.67
C ILE A 116 -7.44 5.20 3.00
N THR A 117 -8.05 4.06 3.24
CA THR A 117 -9.50 3.91 3.08
C THR A 117 -10.15 4.19 4.44
N PRO A 118 -10.86 5.31 4.61
CA PRO A 118 -11.57 5.63 5.85
C PRO A 118 -12.68 4.63 6.15
N THR A 119 -13.15 4.61 7.39
CA THR A 119 -14.45 4.04 7.73
C THR A 119 -15.57 4.80 7.02
N PHE A 120 -16.75 4.21 6.92
CA PHE A 120 -17.90 4.81 6.20
C PHE A 120 -18.24 6.22 6.71
N ASN A 121 -18.85 7.05 5.85
CA ASN A 121 -19.32 8.41 6.15
C ASN A 121 -18.21 9.44 6.42
N VAL A 122 -17.38 9.66 5.43
CA VAL A 122 -16.35 10.70 5.46
C VAL A 122 -17.00 12.09 5.44
N THR A 123 -16.62 12.94 6.39
CA THR A 123 -17.01 14.35 6.49
C THR A 123 -15.84 15.26 6.16
N GLU A 124 -16.12 16.55 5.93
CA GLU A 124 -15.09 17.57 5.70
C GLU A 124 -14.09 17.65 6.87
N ASP A 125 -14.59 17.65 8.11
CA ASP A 125 -13.73 17.67 9.30
C ASP A 125 -12.83 16.45 9.40
N MET A 126 -13.31 15.27 9.00
CA MET A 126 -12.50 14.06 8.93
C MET A 126 -11.40 14.16 7.87
N ILE A 127 -11.71 14.74 6.71
CA ILE A 127 -10.69 14.93 5.65
C ILE A 127 -9.57 15.83 6.15
N LYS A 128 -9.92 16.97 6.76
CA LYS A 128 -8.95 17.87 7.38
C LYS A 128 -8.10 17.17 8.45
N ALA A 129 -8.74 16.35 9.30
CA ALA A 129 -8.03 15.60 10.32
C ALA A 129 -7.07 14.55 9.74
N TYR A 130 -7.39 13.90 8.62
CA TYR A 130 -6.45 13.03 7.91
C TYR A 130 -5.30 13.83 7.27
N GLU A 131 -5.58 15.00 6.70
CA GLU A 131 -4.57 15.91 6.16
C GLU A 131 -3.59 16.36 7.25
N ASP A 132 -4.09 16.76 8.43
CA ASP A 132 -3.27 17.12 9.59
C ASP A 132 -2.38 15.98 10.09
N LEU A 133 -2.77 14.73 9.87
CA LEU A 133 -1.96 13.53 10.12
C LEU A 133 -0.92 13.24 9.03
N GLY A 134 -0.95 13.99 7.93
CA GLY A 134 -0.07 13.79 6.78
C GLY A 134 -0.50 12.61 5.89
N VAL A 135 -1.79 12.36 5.77
CA VAL A 135 -2.33 11.39 4.80
C VAL A 135 -2.36 12.05 3.42
N ASP A 136 -1.74 11.42 2.44
CA ASP A 136 -1.60 11.96 1.08
C ASP A 136 -2.81 11.63 0.20
N ARG A 137 -3.47 10.49 0.46
CA ARG A 137 -4.57 10.02 -0.38
C ARG A 137 -5.64 9.30 0.42
N LEU A 138 -6.90 9.67 0.18
CA LEU A 138 -8.07 8.93 0.68
C LEU A 138 -8.73 8.14 -0.45
N ILE A 139 -8.98 6.85 -0.21
CA ILE A 139 -9.74 5.98 -1.12
C ILE A 139 -11.14 5.80 -0.53
N ILE A 140 -12.13 6.45 -1.12
CA ILE A 140 -13.51 6.40 -0.62
C ILE A 140 -14.24 5.19 -1.20
N HIS A 141 -14.70 4.31 -0.32
CA HIS A 141 -15.48 3.16 -0.72
C HIS A 141 -16.94 3.57 -1.03
N LEU A 142 -17.42 3.28 -2.22
CA LEU A 142 -18.77 3.69 -2.66
C LEU A 142 -19.89 2.86 -2.01
N GLY A 143 -19.57 1.69 -1.45
CA GLY A 143 -20.45 0.92 -0.57
C GLY A 143 -21.68 0.27 -1.23
N SER A 144 -21.83 0.34 -2.57
CA SER A 144 -22.97 -0.23 -3.28
C SER A 144 -22.63 -0.63 -4.70
N GLN A 145 -23.35 -1.65 -5.20
CA GLN A 145 -23.33 -2.04 -6.62
C GLN A 145 -24.57 -1.50 -7.38
N LYS A 146 -25.48 -0.78 -6.71
CA LYS A 146 -26.65 -0.17 -7.34
C LYS A 146 -26.28 1.20 -7.89
N ALA A 147 -26.42 1.41 -9.21
CA ALA A 147 -26.05 2.63 -9.91
C ALA A 147 -26.56 3.91 -9.22
N GLU A 148 -27.85 3.97 -8.89
CA GLU A 148 -28.46 5.13 -8.23
C GLU A 148 -27.80 5.52 -6.89
N ARG A 149 -27.30 4.51 -6.12
CA ARG A 149 -26.58 4.75 -4.87
C ARG A 149 -25.16 5.22 -5.13
N VAL A 150 -24.53 4.68 -6.16
CA VAL A 150 -23.18 5.08 -6.60
C VAL A 150 -23.22 6.53 -7.08
N ASP A 151 -24.16 6.89 -7.95
CA ASP A 151 -24.32 8.25 -8.49
C ASP A 151 -24.55 9.27 -7.36
N ARG A 152 -25.43 8.95 -6.42
CA ARG A 152 -25.64 9.81 -5.25
C ARG A 152 -24.36 9.99 -4.45
N ARG A 153 -23.62 8.90 -4.19
CA ARG A 153 -22.38 8.94 -3.41
C ARG A 153 -21.27 9.72 -4.12
N LEU A 154 -21.17 9.59 -5.43
CA LEU A 154 -20.26 10.39 -6.25
C LEU A 154 -20.60 11.89 -6.17
N GLY A 155 -21.88 12.26 -6.25
CA GLY A 155 -22.31 13.65 -6.10
C GLY A 155 -22.05 14.23 -4.71
N GLU A 156 -22.11 13.42 -3.64
CA GLU A 156 -21.68 13.82 -2.29
C GLU A 156 -20.17 14.07 -2.23
N MET A 157 -19.38 13.16 -2.82
CA MET A 157 -17.91 13.28 -2.85
C MET A 157 -17.44 14.45 -3.70
N GLU A 158 -18.08 14.72 -4.83
CA GLU A 158 -17.79 15.89 -5.67
C GLU A 158 -17.89 17.21 -4.89
N LYS A 159 -18.90 17.33 -4.02
CA LYS A 159 -19.05 18.52 -3.17
C LYS A 159 -17.89 18.64 -2.18
N LEU A 160 -17.45 17.53 -1.56
CA LEU A 160 -16.33 17.52 -0.64
C LEU A 160 -15.01 17.89 -1.34
N VAL A 161 -14.75 17.37 -2.53
CA VAL A 161 -13.56 17.71 -3.33
C VAL A 161 -13.52 19.18 -3.69
N ARG A 162 -14.66 19.78 -4.04
CA ARG A 162 -14.75 21.23 -4.38
C ARG A 162 -14.48 22.15 -3.19
N VAL A 163 -14.69 21.69 -1.97
CA VAL A 163 -14.42 22.48 -0.75
C VAL A 163 -12.92 22.47 -0.43
N LEU A 164 -12.19 21.43 -0.85
CA LEU A 164 -10.77 21.23 -0.58
C LEU A 164 -9.85 21.79 -1.69
N ALA A 165 -10.44 22.19 -2.84
CA ALA A 165 -9.72 22.79 -3.97
C ALA A 165 -9.64 24.32 -3.85
#